data_2232abefc104645aef15f302ad24d5ad
#
_entry.id   2232abefc104645aef15f302ad24d5ad
#
_cell.length_a   1.000
_cell.length_b   1.000
_cell.length_c   1.000
_cell.angle_alpha   90.00
_cell.angle_beta   90.00
_cell.angle_gamma   90.00
#
_symmetry.space_group_name_H-M   'P 1'
#
loop_
_entity.id
_entity.type
_entity.pdbx_description
1 polymer ?
#
loop_
_entity_poly.entity_id
_entity_poly.type
_entity_poly.pdbx_seq_one_letter_code
_entity_poly.pdbx_strand_id
1 'polypeptide(L)'
;RSTPLYSSAAADVYKRQFQAHQQGSERVLDSNDLERERGITILAKNTGILYGETTINIVDTPGHADFGGEVERIMNMVDGVVLLIDAVEGPMPQTRFVLRQALERGHKAVVVINKIDRPAARPGEVLDETFELFVDLDASDEQANFPVVYTRALEGRAGLSPEQLSGDLAPLFDAIVGHIPPPQVAADAPLQLLVTTLEHSSYVGKIAVGRLSSGSLGEGQDIVQINAAGETASATVGQVYVFRHHKR
;
A
#
# COMPACT_ATOMS: atom_id res chain seq x y z
N ARG A 1 0.00 -1.21 -16.93
CA ARG A 1 -0.83 -1.75 -15.84
C ARG A 1 -0.34 -1.14 -14.53
N SER A 2 -1.22 -0.61 -13.70
CA SER A 2 -0.88 -0.06 -12.38
C SER A 2 -1.69 -0.79 -11.32
N THR A 3 -1.02 -1.32 -10.29
CA THR A 3 -1.63 -2.02 -9.17
C THR A 3 -1.25 -1.29 -7.87
N PRO A 4 -2.19 -0.75 -7.09
CA PRO A 4 -1.89 -0.14 -5.79
C PRO A 4 -1.67 -1.20 -4.70
N LEU A 5 -0.72 -0.99 -3.81
CA LEU A 5 -0.33 -1.93 -2.77
C LEU A 5 0.05 -1.27 -1.46
N TYR A 6 -0.18 -2.02 -0.40
CA TYR A 6 0.16 -1.69 0.98
C TYR A 6 1.38 -2.44 1.48
N SER A 7 2.42 -1.79 2.00
CA SER A 7 3.39 -2.39 2.92
C SER A 7 4.52 -1.44 3.33
N SER A 8 4.86 -1.41 4.61
CA SER A 8 6.13 -0.87 5.10
C SER A 8 7.35 -1.60 4.51
N ALA A 9 7.24 -2.91 4.16
CA ALA A 9 8.31 -3.65 3.53
C ALA A 9 8.58 -3.17 2.10
N ALA A 10 7.55 -2.91 1.30
CA ALA A 10 7.73 -2.34 -0.04
C ALA A 10 8.29 -0.90 0.03
N ALA A 11 7.93 -0.13 1.06
CA ALA A 11 8.53 1.17 1.35
C ALA A 11 10.00 1.05 1.77
N ASP A 12 10.39 -0.01 2.50
CA ASP A 12 11.79 -0.27 2.87
C ASP A 12 12.67 -0.69 1.67
N VAL A 13 12.08 -1.38 0.67
CA VAL A 13 12.74 -1.65 -0.63
C VAL A 13 13.02 -0.35 -1.37
N TYR A 14 12.02 0.51 -1.42
CA TYR A 14 12.15 1.82 -2.03
C TYR A 14 13.28 2.62 -1.37
N LYS A 15 13.38 2.60 -0.04
CA LYS A 15 14.49 3.22 0.70
C LYS A 15 15.85 2.74 0.23
N ARG A 16 16.05 1.44 -0.04
CA ARG A 16 17.37 0.91 -0.44
C ARG A 16 17.76 1.24 -1.87
N GLN A 17 16.84 1.29 -2.80
CA GLN A 17 17.14 1.78 -4.15
C GLN A 17 17.59 3.24 -4.15
N PHE A 18 17.17 4.03 -3.13
CA PHE A 18 17.61 5.41 -2.92
C PHE A 18 18.90 5.53 -2.08
N GLN A 19 19.14 4.63 -1.13
CA GLN A 19 20.31 4.68 -0.24
C GLN A 19 21.64 4.47 -0.96
N ALA A 20 21.66 3.93 -2.17
CA ALA A 20 22.87 3.90 -2.98
C ALA A 20 23.42 5.31 -3.32
N HIS A 21 22.65 6.38 -3.09
CA HIS A 21 23.02 7.76 -3.41
C HIS A 21 22.76 8.84 -2.33
N GLN A 22 22.20 8.49 -1.16
CA GLN A 22 22.04 9.45 -0.07
C GLN A 22 22.31 8.82 1.30
N GLN A 23 23.44 9.17 1.89
CA GLN A 23 23.70 9.01 3.32
C GLN A 23 22.78 9.97 4.09
N GLY A 24 21.81 9.42 4.85
CA GLY A 24 21.09 10.15 5.88
C GLY A 24 19.57 10.26 5.67
N SER A 25 18.85 9.27 6.07
CA SER A 25 17.59 9.26 6.84
C SER A 25 16.92 7.87 6.74
N GLU A 26 16.76 7.22 7.86
CA GLU A 26 16.19 5.86 7.96
C GLU A 26 14.69 5.79 7.61
N ARG A 27 14.02 6.94 7.40
CA ARG A 27 12.58 7.04 7.14
C ARG A 27 12.28 8.06 6.05
N VAL A 28 12.53 7.69 4.81
CA VAL A 28 12.37 8.58 3.65
C VAL A 28 10.92 9.03 3.43
N LEU A 29 9.95 8.21 3.77
CA LEU A 29 8.52 8.53 3.62
C LEU A 29 7.98 9.35 4.81
N ASP A 30 8.55 9.28 6.00
CA ASP A 30 8.08 10.02 7.19
C ASP A 30 8.57 11.47 7.15
N SER A 31 7.80 12.34 6.50
CA SER A 31 8.13 13.76 6.31
C SER A 31 7.60 14.66 7.43
N ASN A 32 6.67 14.17 8.28
CA ASN A 32 6.07 14.92 9.38
C ASN A 32 6.92 14.80 10.64
N ASP A 33 7.19 15.93 11.31
CA ASP A 33 8.00 15.96 12.55
C ASP A 33 7.41 15.07 13.66
N LEU A 34 6.06 15.00 13.77
CA LEU A 34 5.37 14.13 14.72
C LEU A 34 5.57 12.64 14.41
N GLU A 35 5.61 12.25 13.14
CA GLU A 35 5.89 10.87 12.73
C GLU A 35 7.32 10.48 13.06
N ARG A 36 8.27 11.39 12.86
CA ARG A 36 9.68 11.18 13.22
C ARG A 36 9.89 11.05 14.71
N GLU A 37 9.21 11.89 15.50
CA GLU A 37 9.32 11.90 16.97
C GLU A 37 8.70 10.63 17.57
N ARG A 38 7.50 10.24 17.12
CA ARG A 38 6.77 9.08 17.65
C ARG A 38 7.18 7.76 17.03
N GLY A 39 7.85 7.78 15.89
CA GLY A 39 8.28 6.59 15.20
C GLY A 39 7.17 5.78 14.54
N ILE A 40 6.03 6.40 14.25
CA ILE A 40 4.84 5.76 13.64
C ILE A 40 4.38 6.57 12.42
N THR A 41 3.84 5.90 11.41
CA THR A 41 3.16 6.55 10.28
C THR A 41 1.79 7.06 10.75
N ILE A 42 1.50 8.33 10.53
CA ILE A 42 0.22 8.98 10.91
C ILE A 42 -0.64 9.18 9.67
N LEU A 43 -0.05 9.64 8.57
CA LEU A 43 -0.73 9.89 7.31
C LEU A 43 -0.32 8.86 6.26
N ALA A 44 -1.29 8.45 5.45
CA ALA A 44 -1.02 7.60 4.31
C ALA A 44 -0.09 8.27 3.30
N LYS A 45 0.83 7.50 2.74
CA LYS A 45 1.82 7.98 1.78
C LYS A 45 1.81 7.15 0.53
N ASN A 46 1.79 7.85 -0.59
CA ASN A 46 1.73 7.22 -1.89
C ASN A 46 3.10 7.24 -2.57
N THR A 47 3.49 6.11 -3.15
CA THR A 47 4.67 6.00 -3.98
C THR A 47 4.44 5.03 -5.13
N GLY A 48 5.19 5.15 -6.22
CA GLY A 48 5.12 4.24 -7.36
C GLY A 48 6.46 3.55 -7.61
N ILE A 49 6.41 2.27 -7.91
CA ILE A 49 7.58 1.45 -8.29
C ILE A 49 7.34 0.89 -9.68
N LEU A 50 8.33 0.94 -10.55
CA LEU A 50 8.31 0.24 -11.83
C LEU A 50 8.98 -1.12 -11.66
N TYR A 51 8.22 -2.19 -11.84
CA TYR A 51 8.71 -3.57 -11.83
C TYR A 51 8.44 -4.23 -13.18
N GLY A 52 9.49 -4.46 -13.97
CA GLY A 52 9.34 -4.84 -15.37
C GLY A 52 8.55 -3.78 -16.15
N GLU A 53 7.43 -4.18 -16.75
CA GLU A 53 6.50 -3.29 -17.46
C GLU A 53 5.31 -2.86 -16.58
N THR A 54 5.27 -3.28 -15.32
CA THR A 54 4.16 -3.01 -14.39
C THR A 54 4.52 -1.89 -13.43
N THR A 55 3.68 -0.86 -13.36
CA THR A 55 3.76 0.15 -12.30
C THR A 55 2.97 -0.32 -11.10
N ILE A 56 3.63 -0.47 -9.96
CA ILE A 56 3.04 -0.82 -8.67
C ILE A 56 2.95 0.47 -7.86
N ASN A 57 1.71 0.93 -7.61
CA ASN A 57 1.48 2.07 -6.71
C ASN A 57 1.28 1.54 -5.29
N ILE A 58 2.11 2.02 -4.38
CA ILE A 58 2.10 1.61 -2.98
C ILE A 58 1.51 2.75 -2.15
N VAL A 59 0.55 2.41 -1.30
CA VAL A 59 0.02 3.31 -0.28
C VAL A 59 0.41 2.75 1.08
N ASP A 60 1.30 3.45 1.80
CA ASP A 60 1.68 3.08 3.16
C ASP A 60 0.62 3.54 4.14
N THR A 61 0.09 2.61 4.95
CA THR A 61 -0.99 2.87 5.92
C THR A 61 -0.48 3.03 7.32
N PRO A 62 -1.11 3.95 8.10
CA PRO A 62 -0.96 3.91 9.54
C PRO A 62 -1.41 2.56 10.10
N GLY A 63 -0.57 1.93 10.92
CA GLY A 63 -0.90 0.65 11.58
C GLY A 63 -1.70 0.80 12.85
N HIS A 64 -1.91 2.02 13.37
CA HIS A 64 -2.54 2.25 14.66
C HIS A 64 -4.06 2.34 14.56
N ALA A 65 -4.78 1.71 15.49
CA ALA A 65 -6.25 1.67 15.51
C ALA A 65 -6.92 3.06 15.58
N ASP A 66 -6.23 4.05 16.11
CA ASP A 66 -6.71 5.44 16.19
C ASP A 66 -6.92 6.09 14.79
N PHE A 67 -6.32 5.54 13.76
CA PHE A 67 -6.40 6.03 12.37
C PHE A 67 -7.36 5.21 11.51
N GLY A 68 -8.36 4.56 12.10
CA GLY A 68 -9.32 3.70 11.38
C GLY A 68 -10.00 4.36 10.18
N GLY A 69 -10.34 5.64 10.28
CA GLY A 69 -10.93 6.39 9.16
C GLY A 69 -9.98 6.60 7.99
N GLU A 70 -8.66 6.68 8.24
CA GLU A 70 -7.64 6.74 7.18
C GLU A 70 -7.52 5.39 6.48
N VAL A 71 -7.45 4.30 7.25
CA VAL A 71 -7.42 2.93 6.73
C VAL A 71 -8.64 2.66 5.84
N GLU A 72 -9.84 3.04 6.27
CA GLU A 72 -11.06 2.84 5.50
C GLU A 72 -11.03 3.57 4.14
N ARG A 73 -10.61 4.83 4.12
CA ARG A 73 -10.48 5.61 2.88
C ARG A 73 -9.52 4.97 1.90
N ILE A 74 -8.41 4.47 2.41
CA ILE A 74 -7.37 3.86 1.60
C ILE A 74 -7.84 2.52 1.03
N MET A 75 -8.56 1.70 1.81
CA MET A 75 -9.12 0.43 1.33
C MET A 75 -10.01 0.61 0.09
N ASN A 76 -10.63 1.78 -0.09
CA ASN A 76 -11.39 2.10 -1.29
C ASN A 76 -10.52 2.50 -2.49
N MET A 77 -9.21 2.69 -2.30
CA MET A 77 -8.26 3.11 -3.36
C MET A 77 -7.45 1.97 -3.95
N VAL A 78 -7.36 0.83 -3.26
CA VAL A 78 -6.43 -0.24 -3.59
C VAL A 78 -7.11 -1.42 -4.25
N ASP A 79 -6.34 -2.24 -4.96
CA ASP A 79 -6.81 -3.46 -5.62
C ASP A 79 -6.44 -4.72 -4.81
N GLY A 80 -5.62 -4.57 -3.78
CA GLY A 80 -5.22 -5.63 -2.87
C GLY A 80 -4.31 -5.11 -1.77
N VAL A 81 -3.93 -5.98 -0.86
CA VAL A 81 -3.13 -5.63 0.32
C VAL A 81 -1.89 -6.51 0.45
N VAL A 82 -0.83 -5.94 0.97
CA VAL A 82 0.32 -6.70 1.47
C VAL A 82 0.26 -6.69 2.99
N LEU A 83 -0.03 -7.83 3.58
CA LEU A 83 -0.13 -7.99 5.02
C LEU A 83 1.24 -8.32 5.60
N LEU A 84 1.84 -7.34 6.28
CA LEU A 84 3.17 -7.47 6.86
C LEU A 84 3.07 -7.94 8.31
N ILE A 85 3.70 -9.08 8.61
CA ILE A 85 3.67 -9.71 9.93
C ILE A 85 5.10 -9.92 10.43
N ASP A 86 5.33 -9.61 11.70
CA ASP A 86 6.61 -9.86 12.37
C ASP A 86 6.73 -11.35 12.72
N ALA A 87 7.84 -11.99 12.32
CA ALA A 87 8.08 -13.41 12.54
C ALA A 87 8.23 -13.79 14.03
N VAL A 88 8.41 -12.82 14.93
CA VAL A 88 8.52 -13.04 16.36
C VAL A 88 7.17 -12.82 17.07
N GLU A 89 6.51 -11.70 16.75
CA GLU A 89 5.30 -11.26 17.43
C GLU A 89 4.01 -11.90 16.88
N GLY A 90 4.00 -12.28 15.59
CA GLY A 90 2.81 -12.78 14.93
C GLY A 90 1.78 -11.68 14.60
N PRO A 91 0.54 -12.06 14.27
CA PRO A 91 -0.52 -11.12 13.97
C PRO A 91 -0.93 -10.33 15.21
N MET A 92 -0.84 -9.01 15.13
CA MET A 92 -1.20 -8.07 16.20
C MET A 92 -2.68 -7.64 16.09
N PRO A 93 -3.29 -7.07 17.15
CA PRO A 93 -4.66 -6.56 17.09
C PRO A 93 -4.90 -5.57 15.94
N GLN A 94 -3.90 -4.74 15.61
CA GLN A 94 -3.95 -3.82 14.48
C GLN A 94 -4.01 -4.57 13.15
N THR A 95 -3.28 -5.68 13.03
CA THR A 95 -3.31 -6.57 11.86
C THR A 95 -4.73 -7.10 11.63
N ARG A 96 -5.39 -7.55 12.71
CA ARG A 96 -6.78 -8.03 12.67
C ARG A 96 -7.76 -6.96 12.16
N PHE A 97 -7.61 -5.72 12.64
CA PHE A 97 -8.46 -4.61 12.23
C PHE A 97 -8.30 -4.31 10.73
N VAL A 98 -7.05 -4.13 10.27
CA VAL A 98 -6.76 -3.79 8.85
C VAL A 98 -7.16 -4.93 7.92
N LEU A 99 -6.86 -6.18 8.29
CA LEU A 99 -7.23 -7.35 7.49
C LEU A 99 -8.75 -7.48 7.35
N ARG A 100 -9.52 -7.29 8.42
CA ARG A 100 -10.99 -7.30 8.34
C ARG A 100 -11.50 -6.31 7.31
N GLN A 101 -11.01 -5.06 7.35
CA GLN A 101 -11.40 -4.02 6.41
C GLN A 101 -11.07 -4.38 4.94
N ALA A 102 -9.98 -5.09 4.72
CA ALA A 102 -9.59 -5.58 3.39
C ALA A 102 -10.50 -6.72 2.92
N LEU A 103 -10.75 -7.72 3.78
CA LEU A 103 -11.57 -8.89 3.46
C LEU A 103 -13.03 -8.52 3.17
N GLU A 104 -13.63 -7.62 3.98
CA GLU A 104 -15.00 -7.12 3.79
C GLU A 104 -15.19 -6.43 2.43
N ARG A 105 -14.12 -5.89 1.83
CA ARG A 105 -14.13 -5.26 0.49
C ARG A 105 -13.72 -6.20 -0.64
N GLY A 106 -13.52 -7.48 -0.32
CA GLY A 106 -13.14 -8.49 -1.30
C GLY A 106 -11.69 -8.42 -1.77
N HIS A 107 -10.81 -7.68 -1.07
CA HIS A 107 -9.41 -7.59 -1.47
C HIS A 107 -8.68 -8.91 -1.26
N LYS A 108 -7.77 -9.22 -2.20
CA LYS A 108 -6.79 -10.29 -2.05
C LYS A 108 -5.58 -9.80 -1.27
N ALA A 109 -4.97 -10.70 -0.51
CA ALA A 109 -3.80 -10.39 0.30
C ALA A 109 -2.58 -11.17 -0.17
N VAL A 110 -1.40 -10.53 -0.12
CA VAL A 110 -0.09 -11.20 -0.11
C VAL A 110 0.43 -11.12 1.32
N VAL A 111 0.67 -12.25 1.96
CA VAL A 111 1.21 -12.30 3.31
C VAL A 111 2.72 -12.23 3.27
N VAL A 112 3.31 -11.33 4.06
CA VAL A 112 4.75 -11.16 4.18
C VAL A 112 5.17 -11.37 5.63
N ILE A 113 5.89 -12.46 5.90
CA ILE A 113 6.48 -12.74 7.21
C ILE A 113 7.88 -12.15 7.23
N ASN A 114 8.05 -11.05 7.96
CA ASN A 114 9.28 -10.27 8.01
C ASN A 114 10.07 -10.52 9.28
N LYS A 115 11.34 -10.11 9.27
CA LYS A 115 12.29 -10.23 10.39
C LYS A 115 12.58 -11.69 10.76
N ILE A 116 12.62 -12.58 9.77
CA ILE A 116 12.95 -13.99 9.98
C ILE A 116 14.42 -14.23 10.41
N ASP A 117 15.24 -13.18 10.39
CA ASP A 117 16.62 -13.15 10.88
C ASP A 117 16.73 -13.05 12.41
N ARG A 118 15.64 -12.73 13.10
CA ARG A 118 15.65 -12.59 14.56
C ARG A 118 15.79 -13.95 15.25
N PRO A 119 16.58 -14.05 16.35
CA PRO A 119 16.80 -15.34 17.05
C PRO A 119 15.50 -15.98 17.58
N ALA A 120 14.49 -15.17 17.88
CA ALA A 120 13.19 -15.63 18.37
C ALA A 120 12.14 -15.79 17.23
N ALA A 121 12.55 -15.72 15.97
CA ALA A 121 11.63 -15.87 14.86
C ALA A 121 11.08 -17.31 14.80
N ARG A 122 9.74 -17.39 14.61
CA ARG A 122 8.97 -18.63 14.51
C ARG A 122 8.06 -18.60 13.28
N PRO A 123 8.63 -18.49 12.06
CA PRO A 123 7.86 -18.19 10.85
C PRO A 123 6.77 -19.21 10.53
N GLY A 124 6.96 -20.50 10.85
CA GLY A 124 5.94 -21.54 10.67
C GLY A 124 4.71 -21.33 11.57
N GLU A 125 4.93 -21.14 12.86
CA GLU A 125 3.83 -20.87 13.81
C GLU A 125 3.09 -19.57 13.48
N VAL A 126 3.84 -18.53 13.08
CA VAL A 126 3.25 -17.25 12.67
C VAL A 126 2.42 -17.39 11.39
N LEU A 127 2.78 -18.28 10.48
CA LEU A 127 1.97 -18.60 9.31
C LEU A 127 0.66 -19.25 9.73
N ASP A 128 0.70 -20.23 10.63
CA ASP A 128 -0.49 -20.92 11.14
C ASP A 128 -1.42 -19.93 11.87
N GLU A 129 -0.89 -19.09 12.77
CA GLU A 129 -1.64 -18.01 13.44
C GLU A 129 -2.28 -17.03 12.44
N THR A 130 -1.57 -16.75 11.33
CA THR A 130 -2.07 -15.86 10.29
C THR A 130 -3.23 -16.53 9.53
N PHE A 131 -3.10 -17.81 9.19
CA PHE A 131 -4.17 -18.55 8.53
C PHE A 131 -5.41 -18.64 9.44
N GLU A 132 -5.23 -18.93 10.73
CA GLU A 132 -6.33 -18.91 11.71
C GLU A 132 -7.01 -17.55 11.76
N LEU A 133 -6.24 -16.45 11.68
CA LEU A 133 -6.80 -15.10 11.63
C LEU A 133 -7.68 -14.86 10.41
N PHE A 134 -7.31 -15.38 9.22
CA PHE A 134 -8.16 -15.28 8.03
C PHE A 134 -9.47 -16.06 8.22
N VAL A 135 -9.40 -17.26 8.77
CA VAL A 135 -10.58 -18.08 9.09
C VAL A 135 -11.48 -17.39 10.11
N ASP A 136 -10.92 -16.85 11.17
CA ASP A 136 -11.63 -16.08 12.20
C ASP A 136 -12.35 -14.82 11.68
N LEU A 137 -11.89 -14.30 10.55
CA LEU A 137 -12.45 -13.13 9.88
C LEU A 137 -13.37 -13.49 8.72
N ASP A 138 -13.81 -14.75 8.63
CA ASP A 138 -14.71 -15.26 7.59
C ASP A 138 -14.19 -15.02 6.16
N ALA A 139 -12.87 -15.12 5.96
CA ALA A 139 -12.27 -15.02 4.62
C ALA A 139 -12.84 -16.09 3.69
N SER A 140 -13.12 -15.72 2.44
CA SER A 140 -13.49 -16.71 1.42
C SER A 140 -12.32 -17.63 1.07
N ASP A 141 -12.60 -18.79 0.47
CA ASP A 141 -11.56 -19.73 0.02
C ASP A 141 -10.53 -19.07 -0.90
N GLU A 142 -10.98 -18.13 -1.75
CA GLU A 142 -10.08 -17.36 -2.62
C GLU A 142 -9.18 -16.41 -1.84
N GLN A 143 -9.68 -15.81 -0.77
CA GLN A 143 -8.92 -14.91 0.09
C GLN A 143 -7.98 -15.65 1.03
N ALA A 144 -8.38 -16.82 1.51
CA ALA A 144 -7.57 -17.70 2.34
C ALA A 144 -6.44 -18.41 1.55
N ASN A 145 -6.54 -18.47 0.22
CA ASN A 145 -5.49 -18.98 -0.66
C ASN A 145 -4.49 -17.87 -1.05
N PHE A 146 -3.84 -17.30 -0.05
CA PHE A 146 -2.86 -16.21 -0.23
C PHE A 146 -1.43 -16.74 -0.42
N PRO A 147 -0.61 -16.10 -1.25
CA PRO A 147 0.82 -16.37 -1.31
C PRO A 147 1.54 -15.85 -0.08
N VAL A 148 2.55 -16.58 0.36
CA VAL A 148 3.40 -16.23 1.50
C VAL A 148 4.81 -15.92 1.02
N VAL A 149 5.35 -14.80 1.47
CA VAL A 149 6.72 -14.37 1.19
C VAL A 149 7.44 -14.11 2.51
N TYR A 150 8.61 -14.70 2.67
CA TYR A 150 9.47 -14.50 3.83
C TYR A 150 10.52 -13.44 3.52
N THR A 151 10.75 -12.52 4.46
CA THR A 151 11.63 -11.39 4.19
C THR A 151 12.58 -11.06 5.34
N ARG A 152 13.74 -10.52 4.94
CA ARG A 152 14.63 -9.70 5.77
C ARG A 152 14.66 -8.32 5.15
N ALA A 153 13.62 -7.52 5.45
CA ALA A 153 13.41 -6.25 4.76
C ALA A 153 14.59 -5.28 4.91
N LEU A 154 15.27 -5.28 6.06
CA LEU A 154 16.47 -4.46 6.27
C LEU A 154 17.63 -4.85 5.34
N GLU A 155 17.74 -6.12 4.96
CA GLU A 155 18.73 -6.61 4.01
C GLU A 155 18.27 -6.52 2.56
N GLY A 156 16.98 -6.21 2.32
CA GLY A 156 16.36 -6.18 1.00
C GLY A 156 16.26 -7.56 0.36
N ARG A 157 15.99 -8.60 1.14
CA ARG A 157 15.93 -9.99 0.70
C ARG A 157 14.54 -10.58 0.93
N ALA A 158 14.09 -11.38 -0.04
CA ALA A 158 12.81 -12.11 0.03
C ALA A 158 12.95 -13.53 -0.52
N GLY A 159 12.04 -14.41 -0.15
CA GLY A 159 11.95 -15.76 -0.67
C GLY A 159 10.60 -16.41 -0.40
N LEU A 160 10.32 -17.53 -1.05
CA LEU A 160 9.11 -18.32 -0.85
C LEU A 160 9.26 -19.37 0.27
N SER A 161 10.46 -19.49 0.82
CA SER A 161 10.80 -20.33 1.97
C SER A 161 11.71 -19.55 2.91
N PRO A 162 11.56 -19.71 4.24
CA PRO A 162 12.41 -19.01 5.21
C PRO A 162 13.89 -19.44 5.13
N GLU A 163 14.19 -20.65 4.61
CA GLU A 163 15.53 -21.17 4.45
C GLU A 163 16.22 -20.67 3.17
N GLN A 164 15.44 -20.23 2.17
CA GLN A 164 15.95 -19.83 0.85
C GLN A 164 15.47 -18.44 0.46
N LEU A 165 16.25 -17.44 0.83
CA LEU A 165 16.03 -16.07 0.39
C LEU A 165 16.88 -15.75 -0.83
N SER A 166 16.29 -15.06 -1.80
CA SER A 166 17.01 -14.44 -2.91
C SER A 166 17.91 -13.30 -2.43
N GLY A 167 18.75 -12.79 -3.32
CA GLY A 167 19.58 -11.62 -3.04
C GLY A 167 18.84 -10.28 -3.08
N ASP A 168 17.56 -10.30 -3.41
CA ASP A 168 16.70 -9.12 -3.63
C ASP A 168 15.26 -9.39 -3.21
N LEU A 169 14.35 -8.48 -3.56
CA LEU A 169 12.92 -8.56 -3.26
C LEU A 169 12.06 -8.95 -4.47
N ALA A 170 12.67 -9.44 -5.54
CA ALA A 170 11.93 -9.91 -6.70
C ALA A 170 10.82 -10.91 -6.34
N PRO A 171 11.03 -11.93 -5.45
CA PRO A 171 9.95 -12.84 -5.05
C PRO A 171 8.72 -12.15 -4.46
N LEU A 172 8.89 -11.03 -3.75
CA LEU A 172 7.78 -10.24 -3.23
C LEU A 172 7.02 -9.56 -4.37
N PHE A 173 7.73 -8.92 -5.30
CA PHE A 173 7.07 -8.25 -6.42
C PHE A 173 6.41 -9.22 -7.38
N ASP A 174 7.00 -10.39 -7.60
CA ASP A 174 6.41 -11.46 -8.40
C ASP A 174 5.11 -11.96 -7.76
N ALA A 175 5.09 -12.19 -6.45
CA ALA A 175 3.88 -12.57 -5.71
C ALA A 175 2.79 -11.50 -5.82
N ILE A 176 3.16 -10.23 -5.71
CA ILE A 176 2.24 -9.11 -5.86
C ILE A 176 1.62 -9.07 -7.26
N VAL A 177 2.46 -9.04 -8.30
CA VAL A 177 2.01 -8.94 -9.69
C VAL A 177 1.22 -10.17 -10.12
N GLY A 178 1.58 -11.34 -9.59
CA GLY A 178 0.91 -12.60 -9.89
C GLY A 178 -0.43 -12.80 -9.18
N HIS A 179 -0.61 -12.24 -7.99
CA HIS A 179 -1.78 -12.51 -7.15
C HIS A 179 -2.78 -11.35 -7.07
N ILE A 180 -2.30 -10.12 -6.98
CA ILE A 180 -3.18 -8.95 -6.91
C ILE A 180 -3.69 -8.60 -8.31
N PRO A 181 -5.01 -8.50 -8.52
CA PRO A 181 -5.56 -8.18 -9.82
C PRO A 181 -5.19 -6.74 -10.24
N PRO A 182 -5.02 -6.49 -11.54
CA PRO A 182 -4.86 -5.12 -12.02
C PRO A 182 -6.15 -4.31 -11.81
N PRO A 183 -6.05 -2.98 -11.70
CA PRO A 183 -7.22 -2.13 -11.56
C PRO A 183 -8.16 -2.28 -12.75
N GLN A 184 -9.45 -2.41 -12.46
CA GLN A 184 -10.49 -2.37 -13.48
C GLN A 184 -10.87 -0.92 -13.73
N VAL A 185 -10.61 -0.43 -14.92
CA VAL A 185 -10.92 0.95 -15.33
C VAL A 185 -11.77 0.96 -16.59
N ALA A 186 -12.91 1.65 -16.54
CA ALA A 186 -13.75 1.90 -17.69
C ALA A 186 -13.31 3.22 -18.38
N ALA A 187 -12.29 3.15 -19.25
CA ALA A 187 -11.67 4.34 -19.84
C ALA A 187 -12.62 5.19 -20.70
N ASP A 188 -13.60 4.55 -21.34
CA ASP A 188 -14.58 5.22 -22.23
C ASP A 188 -15.84 5.72 -21.49
N ALA A 189 -15.93 5.49 -20.17
CA ALA A 189 -17.04 5.97 -19.35
C ALA A 189 -16.81 7.43 -18.87
N PRO A 190 -17.85 8.11 -18.36
CA PRO A 190 -17.68 9.42 -17.75
C PRO A 190 -16.64 9.41 -16.62
N LEU A 191 -15.95 10.54 -16.45
CA LEU A 191 -14.95 10.73 -15.41
C LEU A 191 -15.51 10.46 -14.02
N GLN A 192 -14.85 9.56 -13.29
CA GLN A 192 -15.09 9.35 -11.87
C GLN A 192 -13.75 9.26 -11.14
N LEU A 193 -13.46 10.24 -10.30
CA LEU A 193 -12.32 10.30 -9.41
C LEU A 193 -12.82 10.31 -7.96
N LEU A 194 -12.52 9.26 -7.20
CA LEU A 194 -12.75 9.24 -5.76
C LEU A 194 -11.59 9.97 -5.06
N VAL A 195 -11.89 11.13 -4.48
CA VAL A 195 -10.92 11.90 -3.69
C VAL A 195 -10.89 11.34 -2.27
N THR A 196 -9.72 10.93 -1.81
CA THR A 196 -9.51 10.35 -0.47
C THR A 196 -8.74 11.27 0.45
N THR A 197 -7.83 12.06 -0.12
CA THR A 197 -6.99 12.98 0.65
C THR A 197 -6.96 14.35 -0.04
N LEU A 198 -7.04 15.39 0.77
CA LEU A 198 -6.83 16.77 0.33
C LEU A 198 -5.55 17.30 0.94
N GLU A 199 -4.66 17.76 0.10
CA GLU A 199 -3.42 18.42 0.48
C GLU A 199 -3.47 19.89 0.09
N HIS A 200 -2.61 20.68 0.68
CA HIS A 200 -2.44 22.09 0.32
C HIS A 200 -0.96 22.40 0.12
N SER A 201 -0.65 22.96 -1.03
CA SER A 201 0.65 23.52 -1.33
C SER A 201 0.55 25.04 -1.41
N SER A 202 1.49 25.75 -0.82
CA SER A 202 1.58 27.21 -0.94
C SER A 202 1.82 27.69 -2.39
N TYR A 203 2.28 26.80 -3.26
CA TYR A 203 2.62 27.09 -4.65
C TYR A 203 1.49 26.75 -5.63
N VAL A 204 0.90 25.54 -5.52
CA VAL A 204 -0.14 25.07 -6.46
C VAL A 204 -1.56 25.09 -5.87
N GLY A 205 -1.70 25.44 -4.60
CA GLY A 205 -3.00 25.51 -3.93
C GLY A 205 -3.49 24.17 -3.44
N LYS A 206 -4.78 23.87 -3.61
CA LYS A 206 -5.43 22.64 -3.18
C LYS A 206 -5.08 21.49 -4.13
N ILE A 207 -4.63 20.37 -3.58
CA ILE A 207 -4.29 19.14 -4.29
C ILE A 207 -5.28 18.06 -3.83
N ALA A 208 -5.99 17.45 -4.77
CA ALA A 208 -6.85 16.32 -4.51
C ALA A 208 -6.12 15.03 -4.90
N VAL A 209 -5.91 14.16 -3.93
CA VAL A 209 -5.32 12.82 -4.15
C VAL A 209 -6.44 11.80 -4.13
N GLY A 210 -6.46 10.91 -5.10
CA GLY A 210 -7.54 9.94 -5.22
C GLY A 210 -7.33 8.90 -6.29
N ARG A 211 -8.35 8.06 -6.47
CA ARG A 211 -8.37 6.98 -7.47
C ARG A 211 -9.30 7.35 -8.63
N LEU A 212 -8.76 7.30 -9.83
CA LEU A 212 -9.54 7.36 -11.06
C LEU A 212 -10.11 5.97 -11.37
N SER A 213 -11.43 5.83 -11.28
CA SER A 213 -12.14 4.56 -11.54
C SER A 213 -12.73 4.48 -12.95
N SER A 214 -13.02 5.62 -13.57
CA SER A 214 -13.51 5.66 -14.95
C SER A 214 -13.17 6.97 -15.64
N GLY A 215 -13.21 6.95 -16.98
CA GLY A 215 -12.92 8.09 -17.82
C GLY A 215 -11.45 8.49 -17.84
N SER A 216 -11.20 9.73 -18.21
CA SER A 216 -9.87 10.34 -18.23
C SER A 216 -9.88 11.72 -17.62
N LEU A 217 -8.74 12.13 -17.06
CA LEU A 217 -8.55 13.44 -16.44
C LEU A 217 -7.40 14.15 -17.12
N GLY A 218 -7.63 15.39 -17.58
CA GLY A 218 -6.63 16.22 -18.24
C GLY A 218 -6.58 17.63 -17.67
N GLU A 219 -5.45 18.32 -17.89
CA GLU A 219 -5.29 19.73 -17.54
C GLU A 219 -6.26 20.61 -18.35
N GLY A 220 -6.84 21.61 -17.73
CA GLY A 220 -7.83 22.48 -18.34
C GLY A 220 -9.23 21.89 -18.51
N GLN A 221 -9.45 20.65 -18.07
CA GLN A 221 -10.75 20.00 -18.18
C GLN A 221 -11.72 20.54 -17.13
N ASP A 222 -12.94 20.87 -17.57
CA ASP A 222 -14.01 21.22 -16.65
C ASP A 222 -14.60 19.98 -16.00
N ILE A 223 -14.80 20.04 -14.69
CA ILE A 223 -15.29 18.94 -13.87
C ILE A 223 -16.40 19.41 -12.94
N VAL A 224 -17.19 18.47 -12.47
CA VAL A 224 -18.15 18.67 -11.38
C VAL A 224 -17.64 17.96 -10.14
N GLN A 225 -17.45 18.71 -9.07
CA GLN A 225 -17.16 18.17 -7.74
C GLN A 225 -18.48 17.85 -7.04
N ILE A 226 -18.52 16.71 -6.37
CA ILE A 226 -19.67 16.28 -5.55
C ILE A 226 -19.14 16.01 -4.15
N ASN A 227 -19.70 16.68 -3.15
CA ASN A 227 -19.35 16.43 -1.75
C ASN A 227 -20.19 15.29 -1.12
N ALA A 228 -19.89 14.92 0.12
CA ALA A 228 -20.60 13.85 0.83
C ALA A 228 -22.11 14.16 1.07
N ALA A 229 -22.51 15.42 1.03
CA ALA A 229 -23.93 15.84 1.13
C ALA A 229 -24.65 15.82 -0.23
N GLY A 230 -23.94 15.48 -1.33
CA GLY A 230 -24.48 15.49 -2.68
C GLY A 230 -24.51 16.88 -3.34
N GLU A 231 -23.93 17.90 -2.71
CA GLU A 231 -23.84 19.24 -3.29
C GLU A 231 -22.77 19.24 -4.40
N THR A 232 -23.09 19.95 -5.47
CA THR A 232 -22.25 20.02 -6.67
C THR A 232 -21.61 21.40 -6.81
N ALA A 233 -20.35 21.41 -7.28
CA ALA A 233 -19.63 22.63 -7.66
C ALA A 233 -18.86 22.39 -8.95
N SER A 234 -18.85 23.38 -9.84
CA SER A 234 -18.02 23.35 -11.04
C SER A 234 -16.59 23.77 -10.69
N ALA A 235 -15.62 23.12 -11.29
CA ALA A 235 -14.21 23.46 -11.19
C ALA A 235 -13.48 23.10 -12.48
N THR A 236 -12.33 23.71 -12.71
CA THR A 236 -11.42 23.38 -13.82
C THR A 236 -10.15 22.77 -13.26
N VAL A 237 -9.68 21.70 -13.87
CA VAL A 237 -8.44 21.01 -13.51
C VAL A 237 -7.25 21.89 -13.86
N GLY A 238 -6.47 22.31 -12.86
CA GLY A 238 -5.27 23.11 -13.09
C GLY A 238 -4.12 22.24 -13.62
N GLN A 239 -3.68 21.30 -12.82
CA GLN A 239 -2.57 20.38 -13.14
C GLN A 239 -2.92 18.95 -12.73
N VAL A 240 -2.37 17.97 -13.45
CA VAL A 240 -2.54 16.54 -13.15
C VAL A 240 -1.18 15.92 -12.83
N TYR A 241 -1.11 15.28 -11.67
CA TYR A 241 0.08 14.58 -11.21
C TYR A 241 -0.21 13.10 -11.05
N VAL A 242 0.79 12.27 -11.29
CA VAL A 242 0.76 10.84 -10.99
C VAL A 242 1.95 10.47 -10.13
N PHE A 243 1.75 9.56 -9.19
CA PHE A 243 2.85 9.02 -8.40
C PHE A 243 3.71 8.15 -9.31
N ARG A 244 4.92 8.60 -9.59
CA ARG A 244 5.90 7.86 -10.38
C ARG A 244 7.19 7.75 -9.61
N HIS A 245 7.93 6.70 -9.93
CA HIS A 245 9.31 6.56 -9.47
C HIS A 245 10.11 7.80 -9.91
N HIS A 246 10.74 8.49 -8.94
CA HIS A 246 11.66 9.58 -9.26
C HIS A 246 12.88 9.01 -9.99
N LYS A 247 12.90 9.10 -11.31
CA LYS A 247 14.17 9.20 -12.04
C LYS A 247 14.66 10.63 -11.86
N ARG A 248 15.77 10.82 -11.15
CA ARG A 248 16.61 11.98 -11.34
C ARG A 248 17.43 11.80 -12.60
#